data_db0517abb1d665429ddf011a43859b77
#
_entry.id   db0517abb1d665429ddf011a43859b77
#
_cell.length_a   1.000
_cell.length_b   1.000
_cell.length_c   1.000
_cell.angle_alpha   90.00
_cell.angle_beta   90.00
_cell.angle_gamma   90.00
#
_symmetry.space_group_name_H-M   'P 1'
#
loop_
_entity.id
_entity.type
_entity.pdbx_description
1 polymer ?
#
loop_
_entity_poly.entity_id
_entity_poly.type
_entity_poly.pdbx_seq_one_letter_code
_entity_poly.pdbx_strand_id
1 'polypeptide(L)'
;MDIMRFLSYITDMFENYNTLLENLKEQSHFRYIKNFDNKDEKYIYISGKKLINLSSNNYLGFADNKAITEEFINFAKGNYSFGSASARLLTGTLPVYSELENLISKMFNKERTLLFNSGYHANVGINSSIAGNCDVIFSDKLNHASIIDGMQLSQGKFFRYPHNNMEALEKLLIRERNNFKNAVIVSESVFSMDGDIADLNKLVELKEKYNCILILDEAHAFGVFGEKGLGVAETLGITDKVDLIIGTFGKAIGSMGAFATGNKTLIDYLTNKARSFIFSTALPPINIAFSKWIIENKLPQTFEKRMRMLETGKKAGSNSHIIPVVIGGNKETIDTCDILFNNGYFTLPIRPPTVPEGTSRLRLSLTTEITEKELFNAISLAKQTK
;
A
#
# COMPACT_ATOMS: atom_id res chain seq x y z
N MET A 1 -0.53 27.23 -41.93
CA MET A 1 0.32 26.07 -41.55
C MET A 1 -0.18 24.88 -42.35
N ASP A 2 0.66 24.32 -43.19
CA ASP A 2 0.29 23.30 -44.18
C ASP A 2 -0.17 22.01 -43.47
N ILE A 3 -1.33 21.49 -43.81
CA ILE A 3 -1.93 20.29 -43.19
C ILE A 3 -0.97 19.10 -43.26
N MET A 4 -0.17 18.98 -44.34
CA MET A 4 0.86 17.96 -44.49
C MET A 4 1.99 18.13 -43.47
N ARG A 5 2.42 19.34 -43.15
CA ARG A 5 3.42 19.62 -42.11
C ARG A 5 2.87 19.36 -40.72
N PHE A 6 1.60 19.63 -40.48
CA PHE A 6 0.94 19.35 -39.21
C PHE A 6 0.76 17.82 -39.00
N LEU A 7 0.39 17.08 -40.06
CA LEU A 7 0.28 15.62 -40.00
C LEU A 7 1.65 14.94 -39.83
N SER A 8 2.70 15.42 -40.50
CA SER A 8 4.07 14.95 -40.33
C SER A 8 4.58 15.20 -38.89
N TYR A 9 4.31 16.37 -38.33
CA TYR A 9 4.70 16.69 -36.94
C TYR A 9 3.99 15.79 -35.92
N ILE A 10 2.71 15.45 -36.14
CA ILE A 10 1.97 14.53 -35.27
C ILE A 10 2.52 13.09 -35.41
N THR A 11 2.86 12.65 -36.62
CA THR A 11 3.43 11.32 -36.87
C THR A 11 4.77 11.19 -36.16
N ASP A 12 5.66 12.17 -36.28
CA ASP A 12 6.98 12.19 -35.63
C ASP A 12 6.86 12.17 -34.08
N MET A 13 5.84 12.85 -33.53
CA MET A 13 5.65 12.90 -32.07
C MET A 13 5.23 11.55 -31.50
N PHE A 14 4.37 10.78 -32.19
CA PHE A 14 3.98 9.44 -31.75
C PHE A 14 5.03 8.36 -32.05
N GLU A 15 5.92 8.59 -33.01
CA GLU A 15 6.98 7.64 -33.38
C GLU A 15 7.97 7.42 -32.20
N ASN A 16 8.28 8.47 -31.42
CA ASN A 16 9.05 8.35 -30.19
C ASN A 16 8.38 7.47 -29.15
N TYR A 17 7.08 7.59 -28.96
CA TYR A 17 6.32 6.73 -28.00
C TYR A 17 6.28 5.28 -28.50
N ASN A 18 6.12 5.04 -29.82
CA ASN A 18 6.16 3.70 -30.38
C ASN A 18 7.52 3.04 -30.15
N THR A 19 8.61 3.75 -30.40
CA THR A 19 9.98 3.26 -30.13
C THR A 19 10.17 2.90 -28.66
N LEU A 20 9.69 3.73 -27.73
CA LEU A 20 9.76 3.44 -26.30
C LEU A 20 8.92 2.21 -25.93
N LEU A 21 7.74 2.03 -26.53
CA LEU A 21 6.90 0.86 -26.28
C LEU A 21 7.51 -0.43 -26.83
N GLU A 22 8.14 -0.39 -28.02
CA GLU A 22 8.87 -1.54 -28.57
C GLU A 22 10.05 -1.93 -27.67
N ASN A 23 10.86 -0.96 -27.22
CA ASN A 23 11.94 -1.20 -26.25
C ASN A 23 11.44 -1.88 -24.97
N LEU A 24 10.27 -1.46 -24.46
CA LEU A 24 9.66 -2.10 -23.29
C LEU A 24 9.27 -3.56 -23.57
N LYS A 25 8.81 -3.88 -24.81
CA LYS A 25 8.48 -5.25 -25.21
C LYS A 25 9.74 -6.10 -25.31
N GLU A 26 10.78 -5.61 -25.99
CA GLU A 26 12.08 -6.31 -26.16
C GLU A 26 12.72 -6.64 -24.81
N GLN A 27 12.65 -5.72 -23.85
CA GLN A 27 13.17 -5.91 -22.47
C GLN A 27 12.22 -6.72 -21.58
N SER A 28 11.10 -7.19 -22.09
CA SER A 28 10.06 -7.87 -21.30
C SER A 28 9.55 -7.01 -20.14
N HIS A 29 9.53 -5.68 -20.28
CA HIS A 29 9.00 -4.71 -19.31
C HIS A 29 7.58 -4.24 -19.63
N PHE A 30 7.06 -4.53 -20.82
CA PHE A 30 5.73 -4.10 -21.25
C PHE A 30 4.65 -4.67 -20.34
N ARG A 31 3.68 -3.83 -19.95
CA ARG A 31 2.58 -4.20 -19.06
C ARG A 31 1.26 -4.22 -19.81
N TYR A 32 0.47 -5.26 -19.59
CA TYR A 32 -0.87 -5.42 -20.14
C TYR A 32 -1.90 -5.38 -19.03
N ILE A 33 -3.02 -4.66 -19.26
CA ILE A 33 -4.21 -4.76 -18.42
C ILE A 33 -4.90 -6.09 -18.75
N LYS A 34 -4.99 -6.98 -17.76
CA LYS A 34 -5.69 -8.28 -17.91
C LYS A 34 -7.12 -8.12 -17.44
N ASN A 35 -8.07 -8.56 -18.26
CA ASN A 35 -9.46 -8.67 -17.86
C ASN A 35 -9.70 -10.02 -17.19
N PHE A 36 -10.49 -9.99 -16.13
CA PHE A 36 -10.90 -11.17 -15.38
C PHE A 36 -12.41 -11.36 -15.55
N ASP A 37 -12.86 -12.59 -15.73
CA ASP A 37 -14.29 -12.89 -15.88
C ASP A 37 -15.02 -12.67 -14.56
N ASN A 38 -14.38 -13.06 -13.44
CA ASN A 38 -14.91 -12.90 -12.06
C ASN A 38 -13.80 -13.06 -11.03
N LYS A 39 -14.10 -12.64 -9.78
CA LYS A 39 -13.32 -12.93 -8.58
C LYS A 39 -14.25 -13.41 -7.48
N ASP A 40 -13.74 -14.32 -6.64
CA ASP A 40 -14.49 -14.91 -5.55
C ASP A 40 -13.50 -15.33 -4.44
N GLU A 41 -13.59 -14.71 -3.28
CA GLU A 41 -12.71 -14.96 -2.12
C GLU A 41 -11.23 -15.17 -2.49
N LYS A 42 -10.80 -16.42 -2.66
CA LYS A 42 -9.42 -16.76 -3.04
C LYS A 42 -9.27 -17.09 -4.52
N TYR A 43 -10.33 -17.09 -5.31
CA TYR A 43 -10.28 -17.48 -6.71
C TYR A 43 -10.40 -16.29 -7.66
N ILE A 44 -9.78 -16.46 -8.82
CA ILE A 44 -9.94 -15.59 -9.98
C ILE A 44 -10.29 -16.43 -11.21
N TYR A 45 -11.14 -15.90 -12.05
CA TYR A 45 -11.61 -16.59 -13.25
C TYR A 45 -11.10 -15.87 -14.50
N ILE A 46 -10.46 -16.61 -15.40
CA ILE A 46 -9.89 -16.09 -16.65
C ILE A 46 -10.20 -17.07 -17.77
N SER A 47 -10.96 -16.64 -18.78
CA SER A 47 -11.34 -17.47 -19.94
C SER A 47 -11.92 -18.82 -19.52
N GLY A 48 -12.80 -18.79 -18.51
CA GLY A 48 -13.46 -19.99 -17.97
C GLY A 48 -12.59 -20.85 -17.03
N LYS A 49 -11.31 -20.55 -16.85
CA LYS A 49 -10.43 -21.25 -15.88
C LYS A 49 -10.58 -20.64 -14.49
N LYS A 50 -10.74 -21.50 -13.47
CA LYS A 50 -10.74 -21.15 -12.05
C LYS A 50 -9.33 -21.32 -11.49
N LEU A 51 -8.74 -20.26 -10.95
CA LEU A 51 -7.37 -20.22 -10.46
C LEU A 51 -7.31 -19.70 -9.04
N ILE A 52 -6.41 -20.23 -8.21
CA ILE A 52 -6.09 -19.67 -6.88
C ILE A 52 -5.31 -18.39 -7.08
N ASN A 53 -5.83 -17.27 -6.57
CA ASN A 53 -5.24 -15.95 -6.70
C ASN A 53 -4.18 -15.68 -5.62
N LEU A 54 -2.91 -15.76 -5.99
CA LEU A 54 -1.77 -15.47 -5.12
C LEU A 54 -1.21 -14.05 -5.32
N SER A 55 -1.95 -13.14 -5.99
CA SER A 55 -1.52 -11.76 -6.25
C SER A 55 -2.49 -10.71 -5.71
N SER A 56 -3.45 -11.10 -4.86
CA SER A 56 -4.43 -10.17 -4.29
C SER A 56 -3.88 -9.45 -3.06
N ASN A 57 -4.27 -8.19 -2.87
CA ASN A 57 -4.11 -7.48 -1.61
C ASN A 57 -5.36 -7.56 -0.70
N ASN A 58 -6.38 -8.31 -1.10
CA ASN A 58 -7.58 -8.58 -0.31
C ASN A 58 -7.27 -9.64 0.79
N TYR A 59 -6.38 -9.28 1.73
CA TYR A 59 -5.77 -10.23 2.68
C TYR A 59 -6.77 -10.97 3.56
N LEU A 60 -7.91 -10.33 3.88
CA LEU A 60 -8.96 -10.91 4.72
C LEU A 60 -10.14 -11.47 3.92
N GLY A 61 -10.13 -11.36 2.58
CA GLY A 61 -11.18 -11.88 1.72
C GLY A 61 -12.46 -11.05 1.69
N PHE A 62 -12.50 -9.86 2.30
CA PHE A 62 -13.74 -9.09 2.45
C PHE A 62 -14.28 -8.51 1.13
N ALA A 63 -13.39 -8.07 0.22
CA ALA A 63 -13.80 -7.35 -0.99
C ALA A 63 -14.68 -8.19 -1.94
N ASP A 64 -14.41 -9.48 -2.03
CA ASP A 64 -15.07 -10.38 -2.99
C ASP A 64 -16.04 -11.37 -2.29
N ASN A 65 -16.37 -11.15 -1.00
CA ASN A 65 -17.27 -12.01 -0.24
C ASN A 65 -18.73 -11.56 -0.38
N LYS A 66 -19.55 -12.39 -1.05
CA LYS A 66 -20.96 -12.09 -1.34
C LYS A 66 -21.81 -11.95 -0.08
N ALA A 67 -21.61 -12.83 0.91
CA ALA A 67 -22.37 -12.78 2.16
C ALA A 67 -22.11 -11.46 2.92
N ILE A 68 -20.85 -11.03 2.99
CA ILE A 68 -20.47 -9.74 3.58
C ILE A 68 -21.11 -8.58 2.81
N THR A 69 -21.11 -8.64 1.48
CA THR A 69 -21.74 -7.62 0.64
C THR A 69 -23.24 -7.55 0.90
N GLU A 70 -23.94 -8.67 0.96
CA GLU A 70 -25.38 -8.74 1.23
C GLU A 70 -25.71 -8.22 2.64
N GLU A 71 -24.95 -8.63 3.66
CA GLU A 71 -25.11 -8.12 5.03
C GLU A 71 -24.95 -6.60 5.09
N PHE A 72 -23.93 -6.06 4.42
CA PHE A 72 -23.70 -4.62 4.38
C PHE A 72 -24.81 -3.89 3.63
N ILE A 73 -25.28 -4.39 2.48
CA ILE A 73 -26.39 -3.79 1.73
C ILE A 73 -27.64 -3.72 2.61
N ASN A 74 -27.94 -4.80 3.34
CA ASN A 74 -29.06 -4.84 4.27
C ASN A 74 -28.89 -3.86 5.45
N PHE A 75 -27.67 -3.67 5.94
CA PHE A 75 -27.34 -2.67 6.96
C PHE A 75 -27.49 -1.24 6.39
N ALA A 76 -26.95 -1.00 5.23
CA ALA A 76 -26.93 0.34 4.61
C ALA A 76 -28.34 0.85 4.24
N LYS A 77 -29.26 -0.01 3.81
CA LYS A 77 -30.66 0.30 3.48
C LYS A 77 -30.84 1.57 2.64
N GLY A 78 -29.88 1.89 1.75
CA GLY A 78 -29.93 3.09 0.92
C GLY A 78 -29.59 4.41 1.63
N ASN A 79 -29.12 4.39 2.87
CA ASN A 79 -28.80 5.59 3.66
C ASN A 79 -27.52 6.33 3.21
N TYR A 80 -26.71 5.73 2.32
CA TYR A 80 -25.43 6.29 1.91
C TYR A 80 -25.39 6.49 0.39
N SER A 81 -25.01 7.69 -0.04
CA SER A 81 -24.87 8.01 -1.47
C SER A 81 -23.61 7.37 -2.08
N PHE A 82 -23.70 7.09 -3.40
CA PHE A 82 -22.61 6.54 -4.19
C PHE A 82 -21.57 7.59 -4.66
N GLY A 83 -21.76 8.85 -4.35
CA GLY A 83 -20.83 9.93 -4.65
C GLY A 83 -21.03 11.11 -3.72
N SER A 84 -19.94 11.81 -3.41
CA SER A 84 -19.98 13.04 -2.60
C SER A 84 -20.18 14.29 -3.44
N ALA A 85 -19.87 14.22 -4.74
CA ALA A 85 -19.97 15.32 -5.73
C ALA A 85 -19.25 16.63 -5.32
N SER A 86 -18.40 16.58 -4.29
CA SER A 86 -17.69 17.75 -3.75
C SER A 86 -16.44 17.35 -2.96
N ALA A 87 -15.51 18.29 -2.79
CA ALA A 87 -14.36 18.10 -1.90
C ALA A 87 -14.76 18.13 -0.42
N ARG A 88 -13.94 17.51 0.45
CA ARG A 88 -14.16 17.47 1.90
C ARG A 88 -14.31 18.85 2.54
N LEU A 89 -13.54 19.81 2.08
CA LEU A 89 -13.54 21.20 2.61
C LEU A 89 -14.67 22.09 2.05
N LEU A 90 -15.45 21.57 1.13
CA LEU A 90 -16.65 22.25 0.62
C LEU A 90 -17.92 21.59 1.18
N THR A 91 -18.66 20.88 0.36
CA THR A 91 -19.93 20.23 0.76
C THR A 91 -19.86 18.70 0.78
N GLY A 92 -18.67 18.12 0.55
CA GLY A 92 -18.47 16.68 0.43
C GLY A 92 -18.32 15.94 1.77
N THR A 93 -18.39 16.62 2.94
CA THR A 93 -18.29 15.99 4.24
C THR A 93 -19.67 15.69 4.82
N LEU A 94 -19.94 14.41 5.08
CA LEU A 94 -21.12 13.93 5.77
C LEU A 94 -20.74 13.32 7.14
N PRO A 95 -21.69 13.10 8.07
CA PRO A 95 -21.40 12.57 9.42
C PRO A 95 -20.56 11.28 9.43
N VAL A 96 -20.78 10.37 8.48
CA VAL A 96 -20.09 9.09 8.37
C VAL A 96 -18.56 9.21 8.24
N TYR A 97 -18.05 10.32 7.70
CA TYR A 97 -16.60 10.58 7.65
C TYR A 97 -16.04 10.83 9.04
N SER A 98 -16.67 11.74 9.80
CA SER A 98 -16.25 12.04 11.17
C SER A 98 -16.41 10.83 12.09
N GLU A 99 -17.43 10.00 11.86
CA GLU A 99 -17.62 8.76 12.61
C GLU A 99 -16.46 7.78 12.38
N LEU A 100 -16.03 7.57 11.12
CA LEU A 100 -14.87 6.72 10.81
C LEU A 100 -13.57 7.33 11.31
N GLU A 101 -13.36 8.64 11.15
CA GLU A 101 -12.19 9.36 11.68
C GLU A 101 -12.08 9.20 13.20
N ASN A 102 -13.17 9.34 13.93
CA ASN A 102 -13.24 9.16 15.38
C ASN A 102 -13.00 7.70 15.79
N LEU A 103 -13.56 6.73 15.03
CA LEU A 103 -13.33 5.31 15.28
C LEU A 103 -11.83 4.98 15.16
N ILE A 104 -11.17 5.39 14.08
CA ILE A 104 -9.74 5.15 13.86
C ILE A 104 -8.90 5.84 14.95
N SER A 105 -9.18 7.11 15.27
CA SER A 105 -8.49 7.83 16.35
C SER A 105 -8.56 7.06 17.68
N LYS A 106 -9.75 6.57 18.02
CA LYS A 106 -9.97 5.78 19.24
C LYS A 106 -9.21 4.45 19.22
N MET A 107 -9.23 3.75 18.08
CA MET A 107 -8.55 2.44 17.94
C MET A 107 -7.04 2.58 18.14
N PHE A 108 -6.42 3.60 17.54
CA PHE A 108 -4.98 3.87 17.63
C PHE A 108 -4.58 4.67 18.87
N ASN A 109 -5.53 5.09 19.71
CA ASN A 109 -5.29 6.02 20.83
C ASN A 109 -4.55 7.28 20.37
N LYS A 110 -4.99 7.88 19.26
CA LYS A 110 -4.46 9.12 18.68
C LYS A 110 -5.48 10.24 18.78
N GLU A 111 -4.99 11.49 18.75
CA GLU A 111 -5.84 12.66 18.96
C GLU A 111 -6.79 12.93 17.79
N ARG A 112 -6.35 12.66 16.56
CA ARG A 112 -7.13 12.96 15.35
C ARG A 112 -6.76 12.07 14.16
N THR A 113 -7.71 11.91 13.25
CA THR A 113 -7.55 11.19 11.99
C THR A 113 -8.03 12.05 10.82
N LEU A 114 -7.41 11.88 9.66
CA LEU A 114 -7.81 12.46 8.38
C LEU A 114 -7.94 11.36 7.34
N LEU A 115 -9.06 11.33 6.61
CA LEU A 115 -9.31 10.37 5.54
C LEU A 115 -8.85 10.89 4.19
N PHE A 116 -8.26 10.01 3.37
CA PHE A 116 -7.79 10.25 2.00
C PHE A 116 -8.41 9.27 1.02
N ASN A 117 -8.42 9.61 -0.27
CA ASN A 117 -9.02 8.79 -1.31
C ASN A 117 -8.30 7.46 -1.57
N SER A 118 -7.03 7.36 -1.24
CA SER A 118 -6.23 6.12 -1.28
C SER A 118 -4.94 6.29 -0.48
N GLY A 119 -4.22 5.19 -0.22
CA GLY A 119 -2.86 5.25 0.35
C GLY A 119 -1.90 6.10 -0.48
N TYR A 120 -2.02 6.03 -1.81
CA TYR A 120 -1.23 6.87 -2.72
C TYR A 120 -1.49 8.36 -2.47
N HIS A 121 -2.76 8.79 -2.41
CA HIS A 121 -3.13 10.18 -2.10
C HIS A 121 -2.68 10.61 -0.71
N ALA A 122 -2.76 9.73 0.29
CA ALA A 122 -2.27 10.00 1.64
C ALA A 122 -0.76 10.27 1.62
N ASN A 123 0.03 9.35 1.07
CA ASN A 123 1.47 9.48 1.01
C ASN A 123 1.93 10.70 0.21
N VAL A 124 1.37 10.92 -0.98
CA VAL A 124 1.71 12.11 -1.78
C VAL A 124 1.36 13.39 -1.03
N GLY A 125 0.15 13.49 -0.48
CA GLY A 125 -0.30 14.69 0.23
C GLY A 125 0.52 14.99 1.50
N ILE A 126 0.82 13.96 2.28
CA ILE A 126 1.58 14.08 3.52
C ILE A 126 3.03 14.46 3.22
N ASN A 127 3.74 13.63 2.44
CA ASN A 127 5.17 13.83 2.20
C ASN A 127 5.47 15.10 1.40
N SER A 128 4.56 15.56 0.53
CA SER A 128 4.73 16.83 -0.18
C SER A 128 4.51 18.06 0.69
N SER A 129 3.79 17.93 1.80
CA SER A 129 3.43 19.08 2.66
C SER A 129 4.19 19.14 3.98
N ILE A 130 4.71 18.00 4.49
CA ILE A 130 5.28 17.90 5.84
C ILE A 130 6.63 18.60 5.98
N ALA A 131 7.37 18.76 4.88
CA ALA A 131 8.70 19.36 4.89
C ALA A 131 8.75 20.61 3.99
N GLY A 132 9.10 21.75 4.59
CA GLY A 132 9.36 23.01 3.90
C GLY A 132 10.85 23.20 3.58
N ASN A 133 11.22 24.38 3.06
CA ASN A 133 12.57 24.69 2.61
C ASN A 133 13.68 24.50 3.66
N CYS A 134 13.32 24.58 4.95
CA CYS A 134 14.27 24.43 6.06
C CYS A 134 14.21 23.05 6.72
N ASP A 135 13.52 22.08 6.13
CA ASP A 135 13.25 20.78 6.71
C ASP A 135 13.88 19.66 5.86
N VAL A 136 14.01 18.47 6.47
CA VAL A 136 14.60 17.29 5.81
C VAL A 136 13.77 16.04 6.04
N ILE A 137 13.71 15.16 5.02
CA ILE A 137 13.10 13.83 5.10
C ILE A 137 14.18 12.77 4.94
N PHE A 138 14.22 11.80 5.85
CA PHE A 138 15.02 10.58 5.76
C PHE A 138 14.11 9.41 5.41
N SER A 139 14.35 8.75 4.28
CA SER A 139 13.48 7.73 3.71
C SER A 139 14.22 6.44 3.43
N ASP A 140 13.61 5.30 3.71
CA ASP A 140 14.10 4.01 3.22
C ASP A 140 14.08 3.97 1.68
N LYS A 141 15.10 3.32 1.07
CA LYS A 141 15.19 3.22 -0.39
C LYS A 141 14.09 2.39 -1.03
N LEU A 142 13.49 1.45 -0.30
CA LEU A 142 12.41 0.60 -0.80
C LEU A 142 11.01 1.09 -0.43
N ASN A 143 10.89 2.26 0.19
CA ASN A 143 9.59 2.88 0.42
C ASN A 143 8.79 2.98 -0.88
N HIS A 144 7.47 2.83 -0.76
CA HIS A 144 6.52 2.84 -1.86
C HIS A 144 6.65 4.08 -2.75
N ALA A 145 6.39 3.92 -4.04
CA ALA A 145 6.48 4.99 -5.03
C ALA A 145 5.74 6.27 -4.62
N SER A 146 4.58 6.16 -3.96
CA SER A 146 3.80 7.30 -3.48
C SER A 146 4.53 8.15 -2.42
N ILE A 147 5.38 7.53 -1.58
CA ILE A 147 6.22 8.23 -0.62
C ILE A 147 7.31 8.99 -1.38
N ILE A 148 7.94 8.34 -2.37
CA ILE A 148 8.97 8.94 -3.21
C ILE A 148 8.41 10.14 -3.98
N ASP A 149 7.26 9.97 -4.62
CA ASP A 149 6.60 11.04 -5.39
C ASP A 149 6.23 12.21 -4.49
N GLY A 150 5.71 11.92 -3.28
CA GLY A 150 5.42 12.96 -2.29
C GLY A 150 6.68 13.73 -1.86
N MET A 151 7.80 13.05 -1.63
CA MET A 151 9.07 13.70 -1.30
C MET A 151 9.61 14.56 -2.46
N GLN A 152 9.48 14.10 -3.71
CA GLN A 152 9.90 14.88 -4.89
C GLN A 152 9.08 16.16 -5.07
N LEU A 153 7.82 16.15 -4.65
CA LEU A 153 6.94 17.34 -4.66
C LEU A 153 7.15 18.25 -3.43
N SER A 154 7.89 17.80 -2.42
CA SER A 154 8.20 18.57 -1.24
C SER A 154 9.19 19.70 -1.56
N GLN A 155 9.15 20.78 -0.78
CA GLN A 155 10.18 21.83 -0.79
C GLN A 155 11.37 21.49 0.12
N GLY A 156 11.22 20.47 0.98
CA GLY A 156 12.27 20.01 1.86
C GLY A 156 13.33 19.16 1.13
N LYS A 157 14.52 19.13 1.69
CA LYS A 157 15.57 18.20 1.21
C LYS A 157 15.21 16.78 1.66
N PHE A 158 15.60 15.78 0.89
CA PHE A 158 15.44 14.40 1.32
C PHE A 158 16.71 13.57 1.06
N PHE A 159 16.93 12.58 1.93
CA PHE A 159 17.98 11.58 1.83
C PHE A 159 17.37 10.18 1.89
N ARG A 160 17.88 9.27 1.06
CA ARG A 160 17.45 7.88 1.05
C ARG A 160 18.56 6.99 1.59
N TYR A 161 18.29 6.27 2.69
CA TYR A 161 19.22 5.30 3.26
C TYR A 161 18.98 3.91 2.66
N PRO A 162 20.02 3.03 2.62
CA PRO A 162 19.88 1.66 2.16
C PRO A 162 18.80 0.92 2.97
N HIS A 163 18.07 0.07 2.28
CA HIS A 163 16.91 -0.62 2.82
C HIS A 163 17.19 -1.28 4.17
N ASN A 164 16.32 -0.96 5.14
CA ASN A 164 16.33 -1.46 6.52
C ASN A 164 17.70 -1.38 7.25
N ASN A 165 18.58 -0.45 6.78
CA ASN A 165 19.90 -0.26 7.35
C ASN A 165 19.92 0.91 8.34
N MET A 166 19.68 0.58 9.61
CA MET A 166 19.58 1.56 10.69
C MET A 166 20.92 2.27 10.99
N GLU A 167 22.04 1.60 10.78
CA GLU A 167 23.37 2.22 10.93
C GLU A 167 23.60 3.31 9.85
N ALA A 168 23.19 3.04 8.62
CA ALA A 168 23.29 4.03 7.54
C ALA A 168 22.34 5.21 7.78
N LEU A 169 21.13 4.96 8.31
CA LEU A 169 20.22 6.02 8.74
C LEU A 169 20.86 6.87 9.85
N GLU A 170 21.43 6.24 10.87
CA GLU A 170 22.06 6.98 11.98
C GLU A 170 23.24 7.82 11.51
N LYS A 171 24.09 7.30 10.62
CA LYS A 171 25.19 8.09 9.99
C LYS A 171 24.66 9.30 9.23
N LEU A 172 23.52 9.17 8.51
CA LEU A 172 22.86 10.29 7.85
C LEU A 172 22.32 11.31 8.83
N LEU A 173 21.69 10.86 9.92
CA LEU A 173 21.19 11.73 10.98
C LEU A 173 22.31 12.52 11.65
N ILE A 174 23.42 11.87 12.01
CA ILE A 174 24.61 12.54 12.59
C ILE A 174 25.12 13.63 11.65
N ARG A 175 25.21 13.36 10.36
CA ARG A 175 25.79 14.27 9.37
C ARG A 175 24.88 15.44 9.04
N GLU A 176 23.57 15.19 8.89
CA GLU A 176 22.66 16.13 8.24
C GLU A 176 21.64 16.78 9.19
N ARG A 177 21.22 16.10 10.28
CA ARG A 177 20.07 16.54 11.11
C ARG A 177 20.18 17.98 11.58
N ASN A 178 21.34 18.39 12.03
CA ASN A 178 21.58 19.74 12.61
C ASN A 178 21.60 20.87 11.57
N ASN A 179 21.62 20.53 10.28
CA ASN A 179 21.56 21.52 9.18
C ASN A 179 20.11 21.98 8.90
N PHE A 180 19.11 21.38 9.55
CA PHE A 180 17.68 21.61 9.27
C PHE A 180 16.89 21.90 10.54
N LYS A 181 15.82 22.70 10.37
CA LYS A 181 14.93 23.08 11.48
C LYS A 181 14.15 21.85 11.98
N ASN A 182 13.44 21.17 11.07
CA ASN A 182 12.69 19.97 11.38
C ASN A 182 13.23 18.79 10.56
N ALA A 183 13.05 17.59 11.09
CA ALA A 183 13.42 16.35 10.41
C ALA A 183 12.31 15.31 10.53
N VAL A 184 12.10 14.59 9.45
CA VAL A 184 11.11 13.53 9.34
C VAL A 184 11.82 12.23 8.95
N ILE A 185 11.53 11.15 9.64
CA ILE A 185 11.86 9.78 9.21
C ILE A 185 10.58 9.17 8.67
N VAL A 186 10.62 8.60 7.46
CA VAL A 186 9.49 7.91 6.86
C VAL A 186 9.87 6.51 6.44
N SER A 187 9.06 5.51 6.83
CA SER A 187 9.25 4.10 6.49
C SER A 187 7.90 3.40 6.36
N GLU A 188 7.89 2.29 5.61
CA GLU A 188 6.83 1.29 5.70
C GLU A 188 7.10 0.34 6.88
N SER A 189 6.06 -0.23 7.47
CA SER A 189 6.21 -1.29 8.48
C SER A 189 6.44 -2.66 7.84
N VAL A 190 5.71 -2.96 6.76
CA VAL A 190 5.85 -4.15 5.92
C VAL A 190 6.06 -3.71 4.48
N PHE A 191 7.21 -4.06 3.90
CA PHE A 191 7.54 -3.67 2.53
C PHE A 191 6.82 -4.52 1.50
N SER A 192 6.22 -3.84 0.53
CA SER A 192 5.23 -4.41 -0.38
C SER A 192 5.74 -5.53 -1.28
N MET A 193 7.02 -5.51 -1.67
CA MET A 193 7.60 -6.43 -2.65
C MET A 193 8.44 -7.54 -2.01
N ASP A 194 8.98 -7.31 -0.82
CA ASP A 194 9.87 -8.21 -0.11
C ASP A 194 9.17 -8.90 1.07
N GLY A 195 8.10 -8.31 1.59
CA GLY A 195 7.35 -8.85 2.73
C GLY A 195 8.11 -8.79 4.04
N ASP A 196 9.28 -8.16 4.07
CA ASP A 196 10.06 -7.97 5.27
C ASP A 196 9.51 -6.82 6.13
N ILE A 197 9.89 -6.82 7.39
CA ILE A 197 9.43 -5.87 8.40
C ILE A 197 10.58 -4.92 8.75
N ALA A 198 10.29 -3.62 8.81
CA ALA A 198 11.25 -2.62 9.26
C ALA A 198 11.62 -2.82 10.74
N ASP A 199 12.85 -2.48 11.12
CA ASP A 199 13.26 -2.40 12.52
C ASP A 199 12.63 -1.16 13.19
N LEU A 200 11.33 -1.27 13.53
CA LEU A 200 10.56 -0.18 14.09
C LEU A 200 11.08 0.27 15.46
N ASN A 201 11.62 -0.65 16.27
CA ASN A 201 12.18 -0.29 17.56
C ASN A 201 13.40 0.64 17.39
N LYS A 202 14.26 0.34 16.43
CA LYS A 202 15.41 1.19 16.14
C LYS A 202 15.01 2.50 15.47
N LEU A 203 13.98 2.50 14.63
CA LEU A 203 13.42 3.74 14.06
C LEU A 203 12.90 4.68 15.16
N VAL A 204 12.20 4.13 16.17
CA VAL A 204 11.73 4.90 17.33
C VAL A 204 12.91 5.42 18.16
N GLU A 205 13.92 4.59 18.45
CA GLU A 205 15.13 5.03 19.15
C GLU A 205 15.81 6.21 18.43
N LEU A 206 15.99 6.07 17.12
CA LEU A 206 16.65 7.10 16.30
C LEU A 206 15.81 8.38 16.21
N LYS A 207 14.49 8.29 16.05
CA LYS A 207 13.64 9.48 16.03
C LYS A 207 13.69 10.24 17.35
N GLU A 208 13.70 9.53 18.48
CA GLU A 208 13.80 10.15 19.82
C GLU A 208 15.18 10.79 20.03
N LYS A 209 16.25 10.05 19.72
CA LYS A 209 17.64 10.50 19.87
C LYS A 209 17.95 11.76 19.06
N TYR A 210 17.42 11.85 17.84
CA TYR A 210 17.71 12.95 16.91
C TYR A 210 16.56 13.96 16.77
N ASN A 211 15.54 13.88 17.62
CA ASN A 211 14.36 14.77 17.59
C ASN A 211 13.75 14.90 16.21
N CYS A 212 13.30 13.76 15.66
CA CYS A 212 12.61 13.64 14.37
C CYS A 212 11.13 13.31 14.56
N ILE A 213 10.31 13.64 13.58
CA ILE A 213 8.95 13.12 13.42
C ILE A 213 9.07 11.76 12.74
N LEU A 214 8.39 10.72 13.25
CA LEU A 214 8.30 9.41 12.63
C LEU A 214 6.94 9.24 11.95
N ILE A 215 6.97 9.06 10.63
CA ILE A 215 5.80 8.69 9.81
C ILE A 215 5.94 7.21 9.44
N LEU A 216 4.93 6.41 9.76
CA LEU A 216 4.90 4.99 9.50
C LEU A 216 3.73 4.62 8.58
N ASP A 217 4.03 4.03 7.42
CA ASP A 217 3.02 3.47 6.54
C ASP A 217 2.76 2.00 6.90
N GLU A 218 1.58 1.74 7.46
CA GLU A 218 1.06 0.42 7.82
C GLU A 218 0.14 -0.16 6.74
N ALA A 219 0.20 0.32 5.50
CA ALA A 219 -0.74 -0.07 4.46
C ALA A 219 -0.79 -1.59 4.19
N HIS A 220 0.31 -2.31 4.40
CA HIS A 220 0.39 -3.76 4.27
C HIS A 220 0.19 -4.50 5.61
N ALA A 221 0.13 -3.78 6.72
CA ALA A 221 -0.01 -4.38 8.04
C ALA A 221 -1.36 -4.10 8.72
N PHE A 222 -1.98 -2.94 8.43
CA PHE A 222 -3.32 -2.61 8.94
C PHE A 222 -4.35 -3.64 8.47
N GLY A 223 -5.13 -4.15 9.41
CA GLY A 223 -6.06 -5.26 9.22
C GLY A 223 -5.41 -6.65 9.36
N VAL A 224 -4.06 -6.76 9.38
CA VAL A 224 -3.34 -8.06 9.42
C VAL A 224 -2.59 -8.28 10.72
N PHE A 225 -1.72 -7.36 11.11
CA PHE A 225 -0.87 -7.47 12.30
C PHE A 225 -1.54 -6.87 13.53
N GLY A 226 -1.15 -7.37 14.71
CA GLY A 226 -1.65 -6.93 15.99
C GLY A 226 -2.94 -7.62 16.41
N GLU A 227 -3.27 -7.58 17.70
CA GLU A 227 -4.48 -8.19 18.25
C GLU A 227 -5.74 -7.55 17.66
N LYS A 228 -5.77 -6.23 17.62
CA LYS A 228 -6.88 -5.44 17.06
C LYS A 228 -6.76 -5.22 15.54
N GLY A 229 -5.64 -5.64 14.93
CA GLY A 229 -5.37 -5.43 13.51
C GLY A 229 -4.89 -4.02 13.18
N LEU A 230 -4.22 -3.34 14.10
CA LEU A 230 -3.74 -1.96 13.87
C LEU A 230 -2.40 -1.90 13.13
N GLY A 231 -1.66 -3.01 13.05
CA GLY A 231 -0.39 -3.08 12.34
C GLY A 231 0.77 -3.59 13.18
N VAL A 232 1.99 -3.47 12.64
CA VAL A 232 3.21 -3.92 13.30
C VAL A 232 3.52 -3.07 14.54
N ALA A 233 3.23 -1.77 14.49
CA ALA A 233 3.43 -0.88 15.65
C ALA A 233 2.58 -1.32 16.87
N GLU A 234 1.37 -1.85 16.64
CA GLU A 234 0.57 -2.46 17.71
C GLU A 234 1.25 -3.73 18.24
N THR A 235 1.69 -4.62 17.34
CA THR A 235 2.35 -5.87 17.72
C THR A 235 3.57 -5.65 18.63
N LEU A 236 4.28 -4.55 18.40
CA LEU A 236 5.47 -4.16 19.18
C LEU A 236 5.16 -3.28 20.40
N GLY A 237 3.90 -2.85 20.59
CA GLY A 237 3.50 -1.96 21.68
C GLY A 237 4.08 -0.55 21.59
N ILE A 238 4.36 -0.06 20.38
CA ILE A 238 4.99 1.25 20.13
C ILE A 238 4.10 2.24 19.38
N THR A 239 2.81 1.95 19.26
CA THR A 239 1.84 2.80 18.55
C THR A 239 1.86 4.25 19.03
N ASP A 240 2.01 4.47 20.31
CA ASP A 240 2.09 5.79 20.97
C ASP A 240 3.35 6.57 20.58
N LYS A 241 4.44 5.88 20.26
CA LYS A 241 5.74 6.48 19.90
C LYS A 241 5.84 6.90 18.44
N VAL A 242 4.93 6.45 17.57
CA VAL A 242 4.85 6.87 16.16
C VAL A 242 4.03 8.16 16.07
N ASP A 243 4.55 9.20 15.44
CA ASP A 243 3.89 10.51 15.40
C ASP A 243 2.73 10.56 14.39
N LEU A 244 2.87 9.87 13.26
CA LEU A 244 1.83 9.75 12.25
C LEU A 244 1.81 8.34 11.67
N ILE A 245 0.66 7.69 11.74
CA ILE A 245 0.43 6.36 11.17
C ILE A 245 -0.49 6.49 9.97
N ILE A 246 -0.12 5.87 8.86
CA ILE A 246 -0.91 5.81 7.63
C ILE A 246 -1.41 4.37 7.47
N GLY A 247 -2.69 4.20 7.17
CA GLY A 247 -3.26 2.90 6.81
C GLY A 247 -4.18 3.02 5.60
N THR A 248 -4.51 1.89 4.97
CA THR A 248 -5.41 1.88 3.81
C THR A 248 -6.58 0.93 3.99
N PHE A 249 -7.74 1.34 3.50
CA PHE A 249 -8.91 0.47 3.41
C PHE A 249 -8.92 -0.36 2.12
N GLY A 250 -8.05 -0.06 1.16
CA GLY A 250 -8.02 -0.70 -0.16
C GLY A 250 -7.33 -2.07 -0.21
N LYS A 251 -6.91 -2.63 0.93
CA LYS A 251 -6.25 -3.93 1.02
C LYS A 251 -7.02 -4.86 1.96
N ALA A 252 -6.56 -5.08 3.20
CA ALA A 252 -7.19 -6.00 4.15
C ALA A 252 -8.67 -5.69 4.43
N ILE A 253 -9.06 -4.42 4.45
CA ILE A 253 -10.46 -4.00 4.72
C ILE A 253 -11.38 -4.22 3.50
N GLY A 254 -10.82 -4.46 2.31
CA GLY A 254 -11.60 -4.78 1.12
C GLY A 254 -12.45 -3.63 0.56
N SER A 255 -12.10 -2.38 0.87
CA SER A 255 -12.83 -1.16 0.46
C SER A 255 -11.95 -0.25 -0.39
N MET A 256 -12.15 1.05 -0.31
CA MET A 256 -11.33 2.09 -0.92
C MET A 256 -11.07 3.20 0.10
N GLY A 257 -9.92 3.88 -0.05
CA GLY A 257 -9.53 4.97 0.81
C GLY A 257 -8.34 4.64 1.70
N ALA A 258 -7.94 5.65 2.49
CA ALA A 258 -6.88 5.56 3.45
C ALA A 258 -7.12 6.55 4.60
N PHE A 259 -6.31 6.43 5.62
CA PHE A 259 -6.29 7.36 6.74
C PHE A 259 -4.86 7.73 7.14
N ALA A 260 -4.72 8.89 7.74
CA ALA A 260 -3.57 9.27 8.54
C ALA A 260 -4.05 9.63 9.94
N THR A 261 -3.46 9.04 10.98
CA THR A 261 -3.84 9.26 12.37
C THR A 261 -2.62 9.65 13.20
N GLY A 262 -2.76 10.62 14.09
CA GLY A 262 -1.64 11.16 14.87
C GLY A 262 -2.03 12.31 15.78
N ASN A 263 -1.03 13.16 16.10
CA ASN A 263 -1.23 14.36 16.88
C ASN A 263 -2.18 15.34 16.17
N LYS A 264 -3.06 15.99 16.93
CA LYS A 264 -4.06 16.93 16.41
C LYS A 264 -3.45 18.06 15.59
N THR A 265 -2.36 18.65 16.05
CA THR A 265 -1.70 19.77 15.36
C THR A 265 -1.19 19.34 13.99
N LEU A 266 -0.62 18.13 13.89
CA LEU A 266 -0.12 17.58 12.64
C LEU A 266 -1.28 17.30 11.67
N ILE A 267 -2.37 16.69 12.14
CA ILE A 267 -3.56 16.42 11.31
C ILE A 267 -4.24 17.71 10.86
N ASP A 268 -4.34 18.73 11.73
CA ASP A 268 -4.86 20.05 11.37
C ASP A 268 -3.97 20.73 10.31
N TYR A 269 -2.65 20.62 10.43
CA TYR A 269 -1.72 21.10 9.42
C TYR A 269 -1.96 20.40 8.06
N LEU A 270 -2.05 19.06 8.04
CA LEU A 270 -2.30 18.28 6.82
C LEU A 270 -3.65 18.63 6.20
N THR A 271 -4.69 18.86 7.00
CA THR A 271 -6.01 19.29 6.51
C THR A 271 -5.91 20.61 5.71
N ASN A 272 -4.97 21.48 6.05
CA ASN A 272 -4.77 22.79 5.43
C ASN A 272 -3.66 22.83 4.37
N LYS A 273 -2.84 21.78 4.25
CA LYS A 273 -1.67 21.78 3.36
C LYS A 273 -1.60 20.61 2.39
N ALA A 274 -2.17 19.45 2.73
CA ALA A 274 -2.12 18.27 1.87
C ALA A 274 -2.98 18.48 0.61
N ARG A 275 -2.32 18.78 -0.51
CA ARG A 275 -3.02 19.14 -1.77
C ARG A 275 -3.89 18.01 -2.30
N SER A 276 -3.47 16.75 -2.14
CA SER A 276 -4.25 15.58 -2.56
C SER A 276 -5.55 15.41 -1.75
N PHE A 277 -5.62 15.96 -0.53
CA PHE A 277 -6.84 16.05 0.26
C PHE A 277 -7.69 17.25 -0.15
N ILE A 278 -7.08 18.44 -0.24
CA ILE A 278 -7.79 19.71 -0.46
C ILE A 278 -8.50 19.72 -1.81
N PHE A 279 -7.81 19.28 -2.88
CA PHE A 279 -8.24 19.42 -4.26
C PHE A 279 -8.83 18.15 -4.87
N SER A 280 -9.18 17.16 -4.05
CA SER A 280 -9.87 15.94 -4.50
C SER A 280 -11.32 15.93 -4.07
N THR A 281 -12.19 15.41 -4.93
CA THR A 281 -13.54 15.02 -4.54
C THR A 281 -13.47 14.00 -3.42
N ALA A 282 -14.31 14.14 -2.40
CA ALA A 282 -14.35 13.20 -1.28
C ALA A 282 -14.72 11.78 -1.74
N LEU A 283 -14.26 10.77 -1.02
CA LEU A 283 -14.66 9.37 -1.23
C LEU A 283 -16.19 9.23 -1.25
N PRO A 284 -16.75 8.28 -1.98
CA PRO A 284 -18.17 7.97 -1.86
C PRO A 284 -18.56 7.62 -0.41
N PRO A 285 -19.62 8.22 0.15
CA PRO A 285 -20.07 7.93 1.50
C PRO A 285 -20.34 6.44 1.77
N ILE A 286 -20.79 5.71 0.76
CA ILE A 286 -21.02 4.26 0.85
C ILE A 286 -19.72 3.49 1.15
N ASN A 287 -18.58 3.91 0.57
CA ASN A 287 -17.28 3.29 0.84
C ASN A 287 -16.79 3.57 2.26
N ILE A 288 -17.03 4.78 2.76
CA ILE A 288 -16.72 5.16 4.15
C ILE A 288 -17.55 4.33 5.12
N ALA A 289 -18.86 4.20 4.86
CA ALA A 289 -19.76 3.39 5.66
C ALA A 289 -19.36 1.91 5.65
N PHE A 290 -18.99 1.37 4.47
CA PHE A 290 -18.52 -0.01 4.36
C PHE A 290 -17.23 -0.24 5.15
N SER A 291 -16.24 0.66 5.00
CA SER A 291 -14.99 0.57 5.76
C SER A 291 -15.23 0.58 7.27
N LYS A 292 -16.08 1.50 7.74
CA LYS A 292 -16.47 1.57 9.16
C LYS A 292 -17.13 0.28 9.62
N TRP A 293 -18.11 -0.19 8.86
CA TRP A 293 -18.88 -1.40 9.20
C TRP A 293 -18.00 -2.65 9.24
N ILE A 294 -17.05 -2.82 8.29
CA ILE A 294 -16.09 -3.92 8.29
C ILE A 294 -15.20 -3.86 9.54
N ILE A 295 -14.68 -2.68 9.89
CA ILE A 295 -13.80 -2.50 11.05
C ILE A 295 -14.54 -2.85 12.34
N GLU A 296 -15.78 -2.43 12.49
CA GLU A 296 -16.57 -2.67 13.70
C GLU A 296 -17.08 -4.12 13.81
N ASN A 297 -17.50 -4.74 12.69
CA ASN A 297 -18.28 -5.97 12.72
C ASN A 297 -17.53 -7.22 12.21
N LYS A 298 -16.51 -7.05 11.35
CA LYS A 298 -15.85 -8.20 10.72
C LYS A 298 -14.39 -8.34 11.15
N LEU A 299 -13.63 -7.25 11.20
CA LEU A 299 -12.21 -7.28 11.57
C LEU A 299 -11.96 -7.98 12.93
N PRO A 300 -12.72 -7.72 14.02
CA PRO A 300 -12.49 -8.38 15.30
C PRO A 300 -12.61 -9.92 15.24
N GLN A 301 -13.40 -10.44 14.30
CA GLN A 301 -13.64 -11.88 14.14
C GLN A 301 -12.52 -12.60 13.37
N THR A 302 -11.51 -11.89 12.90
CA THR A 302 -10.47 -12.46 12.01
C THR A 302 -9.18 -12.87 12.72
N PHE A 303 -9.04 -12.61 14.00
CA PHE A 303 -7.78 -12.77 14.75
C PHE A 303 -7.14 -14.14 14.51
N GLU A 304 -7.85 -15.23 14.76
CA GLU A 304 -7.36 -16.60 14.57
C GLU A 304 -6.92 -16.88 13.12
N LYS A 305 -7.69 -16.38 12.12
CA LYS A 305 -7.36 -16.54 10.70
C LYS A 305 -6.10 -15.77 10.34
N ARG A 306 -5.94 -14.56 10.86
CA ARG A 306 -4.76 -13.72 10.64
C ARG A 306 -3.50 -14.36 11.21
N MET A 307 -3.58 -14.87 12.44
CA MET A 307 -2.43 -15.54 13.09
C MET A 307 -2.01 -16.77 12.30
N ARG A 308 -2.94 -17.62 11.85
CA ARG A 308 -2.62 -18.77 10.99
C ARG A 308 -1.98 -18.34 9.67
N MET A 309 -2.49 -17.28 9.03
CA MET A 309 -1.92 -16.75 7.80
C MET A 309 -0.48 -16.28 8.00
N LEU A 310 -0.18 -15.54 9.07
CA LEU A 310 1.16 -15.08 9.40
C LEU A 310 2.11 -16.25 9.76
N GLU A 311 1.62 -17.26 10.46
CA GLU A 311 2.40 -18.47 10.74
C GLU A 311 2.73 -19.23 9.45
N THR A 312 1.79 -19.33 8.51
CA THR A 312 2.03 -19.92 7.19
C THR A 312 3.10 -19.15 6.43
N GLY A 313 3.06 -17.81 6.46
CA GLY A 313 4.10 -16.96 5.89
C GLY A 313 5.47 -17.22 6.51
N LYS A 314 5.55 -17.34 7.84
CA LYS A 314 6.77 -17.64 8.56
C LYS A 314 7.35 -19.02 8.18
N LYS A 315 6.52 -20.05 8.06
CA LYS A 315 6.93 -21.37 7.56
C LYS A 315 7.47 -21.32 6.12
N ALA A 316 6.95 -20.39 5.30
CA ALA A 316 7.44 -20.16 3.94
C ALA A 316 8.71 -19.30 3.87
N GLY A 317 9.24 -18.85 5.00
CA GLY A 317 10.47 -18.07 5.10
C GLY A 317 10.26 -16.55 4.98
N SER A 318 9.03 -16.05 5.16
CA SER A 318 8.73 -14.63 5.22
C SER A 318 8.35 -14.20 6.63
N ASN A 319 8.60 -12.95 6.98
CA ASN A 319 8.16 -12.38 8.26
C ASN A 319 6.69 -11.85 8.19
N SER A 320 6.04 -11.97 7.04
CA SER A 320 4.67 -11.48 6.82
C SER A 320 3.85 -12.45 5.95
N HIS A 321 2.68 -12.00 5.55
CA HIS A 321 1.79 -12.68 4.59
C HIS A 321 2.18 -12.44 3.12
N ILE A 322 3.30 -11.75 2.86
CA ILE A 322 3.85 -11.51 1.53
C ILE A 322 5.12 -12.34 1.38
N ILE A 323 5.13 -13.26 0.42
CA ILE A 323 6.23 -14.20 0.22
C ILE A 323 6.88 -13.93 -1.15
N PRO A 324 8.09 -13.36 -1.18
CA PRO A 324 8.83 -13.20 -2.42
C PRO A 324 9.47 -14.53 -2.86
N VAL A 325 9.25 -14.90 -4.12
CA VAL A 325 10.00 -15.99 -4.76
C VAL A 325 10.86 -15.37 -5.85
N VAL A 326 12.11 -15.05 -5.51
CA VAL A 326 13.05 -14.41 -6.45
C VAL A 326 13.46 -15.41 -7.51
N ILE A 327 13.25 -15.06 -8.79
CA ILE A 327 13.62 -15.83 -9.97
C ILE A 327 14.91 -15.27 -10.58
N GLY A 328 15.01 -13.95 -10.72
CA GLY A 328 16.15 -13.22 -11.26
C GLY A 328 15.82 -12.54 -12.59
N GLY A 329 15.70 -13.29 -13.67
CA GLY A 329 15.43 -12.74 -14.99
C GLY A 329 13.98 -12.39 -15.24
N ASN A 330 13.74 -11.43 -16.14
CA ASN A 330 12.39 -10.95 -16.46
C ASN A 330 11.57 -12.01 -17.20
N LYS A 331 12.18 -12.61 -18.23
CA LYS A 331 11.53 -13.63 -19.07
C LYS A 331 11.23 -14.88 -18.24
N GLU A 332 12.20 -15.37 -17.49
CA GLU A 332 12.07 -16.54 -16.62
C GLU A 332 10.96 -16.34 -15.57
N THR A 333 10.79 -15.11 -15.08
CA THR A 333 9.71 -14.80 -14.15
C THR A 333 8.34 -14.83 -14.83
N ILE A 334 8.24 -14.39 -16.09
CA ILE A 334 7.01 -14.51 -16.90
C ILE A 334 6.70 -15.98 -17.14
N ASP A 335 7.68 -16.75 -17.64
CA ASP A 335 7.53 -18.16 -17.94
C ASP A 335 7.09 -18.97 -16.69
N THR A 336 7.62 -18.60 -15.51
CA THR A 336 7.20 -19.17 -14.22
C THR A 336 5.74 -18.85 -13.90
N CYS A 337 5.27 -17.63 -14.18
CA CYS A 337 3.85 -17.30 -14.03
C CYS A 337 2.95 -18.16 -14.93
N ASP A 338 3.38 -18.43 -16.16
CA ASP A 338 2.62 -19.24 -17.12
C ASP A 338 2.56 -20.73 -16.68
N ILE A 339 3.63 -21.27 -16.09
CA ILE A 339 3.64 -22.60 -15.49
C ILE A 339 2.65 -22.66 -14.33
N LEU A 340 2.67 -21.68 -13.41
CA LEU A 340 1.72 -21.61 -12.31
C LEU A 340 0.28 -21.49 -12.82
N PHE A 341 0.03 -20.68 -13.84
CA PHE A 341 -1.27 -20.52 -14.46
C PHE A 341 -1.82 -21.85 -14.99
N ASN A 342 -0.97 -22.65 -15.67
CA ASN A 342 -1.36 -23.96 -16.20
C ASN A 342 -1.59 -25.00 -15.09
N ASN A 343 -1.06 -24.76 -13.89
CA ASN A 343 -1.26 -25.61 -12.70
C ASN A 343 -2.31 -25.07 -11.72
N GLY A 344 -3.16 -24.11 -12.13
CA GLY A 344 -4.29 -23.66 -11.34
C GLY A 344 -3.98 -22.50 -10.37
N TYR A 345 -2.85 -21.82 -10.52
CA TYR A 345 -2.48 -20.67 -9.71
C TYR A 345 -2.34 -19.40 -10.55
N PHE A 346 -2.84 -18.29 -10.05
CA PHE A 346 -2.65 -16.98 -10.66
C PHE A 346 -1.62 -16.17 -9.90
N THR A 347 -0.55 -15.77 -10.60
CA THR A 347 0.48 -14.86 -10.11
C THR A 347 0.83 -13.82 -11.17
N LEU A 348 1.45 -12.72 -10.74
CA LEU A 348 1.96 -11.68 -11.62
C LEU A 348 3.48 -11.55 -11.46
N PRO A 349 4.23 -11.36 -12.57
CA PRO A 349 5.66 -11.15 -12.52
C PRO A 349 5.95 -9.73 -12.01
N ILE A 350 6.71 -9.61 -10.94
CA ILE A 350 7.25 -8.33 -10.45
C ILE A 350 8.63 -8.13 -11.06
N ARG A 351 8.79 -7.05 -11.82
CA ARG A 351 9.97 -6.77 -12.64
C ARG A 351 10.41 -5.32 -12.49
N PRO A 352 11.59 -4.93 -12.93
CA PRO A 352 12.00 -3.54 -13.00
C PRO A 352 10.95 -2.65 -13.72
N PRO A 353 10.79 -1.38 -13.34
CA PRO A 353 11.52 -0.67 -12.27
C PRO A 353 10.94 -0.89 -10.86
N THR A 354 9.96 -1.78 -10.68
CA THR A 354 9.32 -2.05 -9.37
C THR A 354 10.31 -2.69 -8.39
N VAL A 355 11.22 -3.51 -8.91
CA VAL A 355 12.33 -4.14 -8.18
C VAL A 355 13.63 -3.90 -8.94
N PRO A 356 14.82 -4.00 -8.30
CA PRO A 356 16.10 -3.85 -8.99
C PRO A 356 16.31 -4.86 -10.11
N GLU A 357 17.13 -4.50 -11.10
CA GLU A 357 17.56 -5.42 -12.18
C GLU A 357 18.15 -6.72 -11.61
N GLY A 358 17.85 -7.84 -12.27
CA GLY A 358 18.30 -9.17 -11.83
C GLY A 358 17.60 -9.72 -10.59
N THR A 359 16.55 -9.04 -10.09
CA THR A 359 15.81 -9.46 -8.90
C THR A 359 14.31 -9.66 -9.15
N SER A 360 13.95 -9.91 -10.42
CA SER A 360 12.56 -10.19 -10.79
C SER A 360 12.02 -11.40 -10.02
N ARG A 361 10.77 -11.32 -9.60
CA ARG A 361 10.21 -12.26 -8.62
C ARG A 361 8.71 -12.46 -8.80
N LEU A 362 8.21 -13.55 -8.25
CA LEU A 362 6.81 -13.68 -7.91
C LEU A 362 6.60 -13.07 -6.52
N ARG A 363 5.58 -12.26 -6.35
CA ARG A 363 5.12 -11.78 -5.05
C ARG A 363 3.87 -12.56 -4.69
N LEU A 364 4.03 -13.63 -3.92
CA LEU A 364 2.90 -14.41 -3.46
C LEU A 364 2.28 -13.73 -2.25
N SER A 365 1.00 -13.38 -2.36
CA SER A 365 0.23 -12.77 -1.28
C SER A 365 -0.69 -13.82 -0.66
N LEU A 366 -0.55 -14.06 0.63
CA LEU A 366 -1.51 -14.87 1.38
C LEU A 366 -2.78 -14.06 1.65
N THR A 367 -3.90 -14.76 1.57
CA THR A 367 -5.18 -14.34 2.16
C THR A 367 -5.56 -15.34 3.25
N THR A 368 -6.49 -14.98 4.10
CA THR A 368 -6.99 -15.89 5.16
C THR A 368 -7.61 -17.18 4.65
N GLU A 369 -7.92 -17.25 3.35
CA GLU A 369 -8.59 -18.38 2.69
C GLU A 369 -7.60 -19.32 1.96
N ILE A 370 -6.32 -18.92 1.80
CA ILE A 370 -5.29 -19.75 1.16
C ILE A 370 -4.71 -20.70 2.21
N THR A 371 -4.70 -21.98 1.88
CA THR A 371 -4.16 -23.02 2.75
C THR A 371 -2.64 -23.14 2.63
N GLU A 372 -1.99 -23.64 3.66
CA GLU A 372 -0.54 -23.94 3.68
C GLU A 372 -0.17 -24.86 2.49
N LYS A 373 -0.97 -25.91 2.23
CA LYS A 373 -0.74 -26.84 1.12
C LYS A 373 -0.76 -26.14 -0.24
N GLU A 374 -1.72 -25.25 -0.46
CA GLU A 374 -1.83 -24.50 -1.72
C GLU A 374 -0.62 -23.59 -1.94
N LEU A 375 -0.17 -22.89 -0.89
CA LEU A 375 1.02 -22.04 -0.94
C LEU A 375 2.28 -22.87 -1.27
N PHE A 376 2.54 -23.93 -0.52
CA PHE A 376 3.76 -24.73 -0.71
C PHE A 376 3.79 -25.45 -2.05
N ASN A 377 2.65 -25.89 -2.58
CA ASN A 377 2.55 -26.41 -3.95
C ASN A 377 2.96 -25.35 -4.98
N ALA A 378 2.44 -24.12 -4.86
CA ALA A 378 2.80 -23.03 -5.77
C ALA A 378 4.30 -22.68 -5.68
N ILE A 379 4.88 -22.62 -4.47
CA ILE A 379 6.32 -22.37 -4.26
C ILE A 379 7.15 -23.51 -4.88
N SER A 380 6.74 -24.77 -4.71
CA SER A 380 7.44 -25.93 -5.27
C SER A 380 7.46 -25.87 -6.80
N LEU A 381 6.31 -25.58 -7.43
CA LEU A 381 6.22 -25.39 -8.88
C LEU A 381 7.13 -24.25 -9.37
N ALA A 382 7.12 -23.11 -8.66
CA ALA A 382 7.95 -21.97 -9.02
C ALA A 382 9.47 -22.24 -8.90
N LYS A 383 9.88 -23.14 -8.01
CA LYS A 383 11.29 -23.52 -7.83
C LYS A 383 11.78 -24.56 -8.84
N GLN A 384 10.89 -25.33 -9.46
CA GLN A 384 11.25 -26.32 -10.49
C GLN A 384 11.65 -25.66 -11.84
N THR A 385 11.42 -24.34 -11.97
CA THR A 385 11.77 -23.58 -13.17
C THR A 385 13.17 -22.94 -13.11
N LYS A 386 13.88 -23.13 -12.02
CA LYS A 386 15.30 -22.78 -11.84
C LYS A 386 16.18 -23.95 -12.21
#